data_1a5318d7ea8fe56050567c19bce9ee83
#
_entry.id   1a5318d7ea8fe56050567c19bce9ee83
#
_cell.length_a   1.000
_cell.length_b   1.000
_cell.length_c   1.000
_cell.angle_alpha   90.00
_cell.angle_beta   90.00
_cell.angle_gamma   90.00
#
_symmetry.space_group_name_H-M   'P 1'
#
loop_
_entity.id
_entity.type
_entity.pdbx_description
1 polymer ?
#
loop_
_entity_poly.entity_id
_entity_poly.type
_entity_poly.pdbx_seq_one_letter_code
_entity_poly.pdbx_strand_id
1 'polypeptide(L)'
;MIPLEMNDDMKADLRLIRMRNFLDPKRFYKAPDGLRAILHEGTVIEGHGEYRSRIEKKGRHLSIVDEALYDKKLQSYSKRKYEKIQTERSWKRKMYKHTRSVKSTGRSGKTTF
;
A
#
# COMPACT_ATOMS: atom_id res chain seq x y z
N MET A 1 -10.20 29.62 3.71
CA MET A 1 -9.32 28.59 3.13
C MET A 1 -10.10 27.90 2.02
N ILE A 2 -9.64 27.99 0.80
CA ILE A 2 -10.29 27.38 -0.37
C ILE A 2 -9.93 25.88 -0.34
N PRO A 3 -10.91 24.96 -0.38
CA PRO A 3 -10.59 23.54 -0.51
C PRO A 3 -9.90 23.32 -1.85
N LEU A 4 -8.73 22.70 -1.81
CA LEU A 4 -7.98 22.35 -3.01
C LEU A 4 -8.73 21.24 -3.75
N GLU A 5 -8.99 21.42 -5.04
CA GLU A 5 -9.53 20.35 -5.87
C GLU A 5 -8.50 19.24 -5.98
N MET A 6 -8.84 18.05 -5.50
CA MET A 6 -7.92 16.91 -5.47
C MET A 6 -7.78 16.28 -6.85
N ASN A 7 -6.63 16.46 -7.45
CA ASN A 7 -6.22 15.73 -8.64
C ASN A 7 -6.00 14.24 -8.35
N ASP A 8 -6.03 13.40 -9.37
CA ASP A 8 -5.85 11.95 -9.19
C ASP A 8 -4.43 11.60 -8.72
N ASP A 9 -3.43 12.37 -9.12
CA ASP A 9 -2.05 12.25 -8.64
C ASP A 9 -1.95 12.53 -7.14
N MET A 10 -2.58 13.59 -6.65
CA MET A 10 -2.65 13.89 -5.22
C MET A 10 -3.36 12.80 -4.43
N LYS A 11 -4.41 12.20 -5.00
CA LYS A 11 -5.09 11.06 -4.39
C LYS A 11 -4.19 9.84 -4.30
N ALA A 12 -3.35 9.60 -5.32
CA ALA A 12 -2.36 8.52 -5.33
C ALA A 12 -1.29 8.73 -4.24
N ASP A 13 -0.73 9.93 -4.14
CA ASP A 13 0.24 10.31 -3.11
C ASP A 13 -0.33 10.14 -1.71
N LEU A 14 -1.56 10.58 -1.47
CA LEU A 14 -2.24 10.39 -0.19
C LEU A 14 -2.46 8.92 0.17
N ARG A 15 -2.82 8.07 -0.80
CA ARG A 15 -2.95 6.63 -0.58
C ARG A 15 -1.60 6.03 -0.16
N LEU A 16 -0.53 6.45 -0.81
CA LEU A 16 0.82 5.99 -0.53
C LEU A 16 1.27 6.42 0.87
N ILE A 17 1.05 7.68 1.25
CA ILE A 17 1.34 8.19 2.60
C ILE A 17 0.57 7.40 3.67
N ARG A 18 -0.68 7.05 3.43
CA ARG A 18 -1.47 6.23 4.36
C ARG A 18 -0.94 4.80 4.48
N MET A 19 -0.39 4.25 3.40
CA MET A 19 0.16 2.90 3.36
C MET A 19 1.65 2.82 3.74
N ARG A 20 2.28 3.94 4.11
CA ARG A 20 3.73 4.00 4.38
C ARG A 20 4.22 2.97 5.41
N ASN A 21 3.43 2.67 6.44
CA ASN A 21 3.76 1.66 7.44
C ASN A 21 3.84 0.23 6.87
N PHE A 22 3.07 -0.04 5.81
CA PHE A 22 3.09 -1.33 5.11
C PHE A 22 4.21 -1.41 4.08
N LEU A 23 4.59 -0.27 3.51
CA LEU A 23 5.64 -0.19 2.49
C LEU A 23 7.03 -0.27 3.12
N ASP A 24 7.26 0.42 4.23
CA ASP A 24 8.52 0.40 4.97
C ASP A 24 8.33 -0.02 6.44
N PRO A 25 8.29 -1.34 6.71
CA PRO A 25 8.05 -1.85 8.06
C PRO A 25 9.23 -1.62 9.02
N LYS A 26 10.41 -1.27 8.51
CA LYS A 26 11.59 -0.99 9.35
C LYS A 26 11.56 0.39 9.97
N ARG A 27 10.83 1.32 9.38
CA ARG A 27 10.70 2.69 9.85
C ARG A 27 9.40 2.84 10.64
N PHE A 28 9.50 3.39 11.82
CA PHE A 28 8.32 3.72 12.61
C PHE A 28 7.75 5.06 12.16
N TYR A 29 6.49 5.05 11.77
CA TYR A 29 5.72 6.26 11.48
C TYR A 29 4.60 6.39 12.51
N LYS A 30 4.40 7.59 13.06
CA LYS A 30 3.20 7.85 13.87
C LYS A 30 1.96 7.58 13.03
N ALA A 31 0.91 7.06 13.66
CA ALA A 31 -0.37 6.88 12.99
C ALA A 31 -0.80 8.20 12.35
N PRO A 32 -1.24 8.19 11.09
CA PRO A 32 -1.77 9.40 10.49
C PRO A 32 -2.99 9.83 11.29
N ASP A 33 -3.01 11.09 11.69
CA ASP A 33 -4.24 11.70 12.19
C ASP A 33 -5.34 11.45 11.17
N GLY A 34 -6.58 11.28 11.62
CA GLY A 34 -7.71 10.97 10.74
C GLY A 34 -7.79 11.92 9.55
N LEU A 35 -8.62 11.59 8.59
CA LEU A 35 -8.83 12.34 7.36
C LEU A 35 -9.00 13.83 7.64
N ARG A 36 -7.97 14.61 7.34
CA ARG A 36 -8.11 16.06 7.33
C ARG A 36 -8.71 16.48 6.00
N ALA A 37 -9.73 17.33 6.09
CA ALA A 37 -10.40 17.87 4.90
C ALA A 37 -9.55 18.89 4.12
N ILE A 38 -8.43 19.35 4.71
CA ILE A 38 -7.59 20.41 4.14
C ILE A 38 -6.20 19.85 3.88
N LEU A 39 -5.78 19.92 2.62
CA LEU A 39 -4.45 19.56 2.15
C LEU A 39 -3.71 20.82 1.71
N HIS A 40 -2.43 20.86 1.98
CA HIS A 40 -1.53 21.88 1.45
C HIS A 40 -0.50 21.18 0.55
N GLU A 41 -0.45 21.62 -0.70
CA GLU A 41 0.62 21.24 -1.61
C GLU A 41 1.71 22.31 -1.55
N GLY A 42 2.95 21.89 -1.46
CA GLY A 42 4.08 22.82 -1.41
C GLY A 42 5.40 22.11 -1.59
N THR A 43 6.42 22.88 -1.89
CA THR A 43 7.79 22.39 -2.03
C THR A 43 8.53 22.59 -0.71
N VAL A 44 9.22 21.54 -0.26
CA VAL A 44 10.07 21.61 0.94
C VAL A 44 11.34 22.39 0.59
N ILE A 45 11.54 23.55 1.22
CA ILE A 45 12.74 24.36 1.11
C ILE A 45 13.62 24.04 2.32
N GLU A 46 14.77 23.41 2.08
CA GLU A 46 15.71 23.07 3.14
C GLU A 46 16.46 24.30 3.64
N GLY A 47 16.53 24.46 4.96
CA GLY A 47 17.26 25.52 5.62
C GLY A 47 18.79 25.30 5.62
N HIS A 48 19.55 26.31 6.05
CA HIS A 48 21.01 26.23 6.14
C HIS A 48 21.51 25.15 7.12
N GLY A 49 20.73 24.82 8.15
CA GLY A 49 21.09 23.78 9.14
C GLY A 49 21.01 22.35 8.62
N GLU A 50 20.35 22.11 7.49
CA GLU A 50 20.09 20.77 6.94
C GLU A 50 21.08 20.34 5.84
N TYR A 51 22.22 20.99 5.78
CA TYR A 51 23.24 20.75 4.74
C TYR A 51 23.63 19.26 4.57
N ARG A 52 23.72 18.50 5.67
CA ARG A 52 24.10 17.07 5.63
C ARG A 52 22.96 16.13 5.26
N SER A 53 21.72 16.53 5.45
CA SER A 53 20.54 15.73 5.13
C SER A 53 19.93 16.04 3.77
N ARG A 54 20.49 17.05 3.08
CA ARG A 54 20.01 17.50 1.78
C ARG A 54 20.13 16.39 0.73
N ILE A 55 19.02 16.07 0.09
CA ILE A 55 18.99 15.14 -1.04
C ILE A 55 19.63 15.81 -2.25
N GLU A 56 20.59 15.12 -2.88
CA GLU A 56 21.23 15.62 -4.11
C GLU A 56 20.19 15.89 -5.20
N LYS A 57 20.43 16.89 -6.04
CA LYS A 57 19.51 17.29 -7.10
C LYS A 57 19.07 16.15 -8.02
N LYS A 58 19.98 15.19 -8.28
CA LYS A 58 19.69 13.99 -9.09
C LYS A 58 18.77 12.96 -8.39
N GLY A 59 18.72 12.98 -7.06
CA GLY A 59 17.91 12.07 -6.26
C GLY A 59 16.55 12.64 -5.87
N ARG A 60 16.22 13.85 -6.32
CA ARG A 60 14.92 14.47 -6.01
C ARG A 60 13.88 14.02 -7.01
N HIS A 61 12.79 13.53 -6.52
CA HIS A 61 11.64 13.15 -7.33
C HIS A 61 10.53 14.19 -7.21
N LEU A 62 9.72 14.34 -8.26
CA LEU A 62 8.60 15.30 -8.30
C LEU A 62 7.42 14.84 -7.45
N SER A 63 7.21 13.54 -7.36
CA SER A 63 6.09 12.91 -6.66
C SER A 63 6.59 11.86 -5.67
N ILE A 64 5.85 11.67 -4.58
CA ILE A 64 6.10 10.59 -3.60
C ILE A 64 5.93 9.22 -4.27
N VAL A 65 5.03 9.10 -5.24
CA VAL A 65 4.86 7.88 -6.03
C VAL A 65 6.12 7.56 -6.84
N ASP A 66 6.70 8.56 -7.49
CA ASP A 66 7.94 8.38 -8.26
C ASP A 66 9.10 7.94 -7.36
N GLU A 67 9.26 8.57 -6.20
CA GLU A 67 10.27 8.18 -5.22
C GLU A 67 10.09 6.70 -4.80
N ALA A 68 8.87 6.29 -4.50
CA ALA A 68 8.57 4.91 -4.15
C ALA A 68 8.82 3.91 -5.28
N LEU A 69 8.60 4.31 -6.54
CA LEU A 69 8.87 3.50 -7.72
C LEU A 69 10.38 3.38 -8.03
N TYR A 70 11.18 4.37 -7.66
CA TYR A 70 12.64 4.32 -7.83
C TYR A 70 13.34 3.52 -6.74
N ASP A 71 12.76 3.38 -5.55
CA ASP A 71 13.36 2.60 -4.47
C ASP A 71 13.25 1.09 -4.72
N LYS A 72 14.37 0.51 -5.20
CA LYS A 72 14.49 -0.94 -5.47
C LYS A 72 14.22 -1.81 -4.24
N LYS A 73 14.54 -1.32 -3.02
CA LYS A 73 14.31 -2.08 -1.77
C LYS A 73 12.82 -2.17 -1.49
N LEU A 74 12.12 -1.06 -1.65
CA LEU A 74 10.68 -0.96 -1.46
C LEU A 74 9.92 -1.81 -2.49
N GLN A 75 10.32 -1.76 -3.76
CA GLN A 75 9.76 -2.60 -4.81
C GLN A 75 9.95 -4.11 -4.53
N SER A 76 11.17 -4.52 -4.18
CA SER A 76 11.47 -5.93 -3.91
C SER A 76 10.71 -6.47 -2.69
N TYR A 77 10.54 -5.64 -1.66
CA TYR A 77 9.76 -5.96 -0.48
C TYR A 77 8.26 -6.08 -0.83
N SER A 78 7.71 -5.11 -1.54
CA SER A 78 6.31 -5.10 -1.95
C SER A 78 5.96 -6.31 -2.82
N LYS A 79 6.82 -6.65 -3.78
CA LYS A 79 6.67 -7.84 -4.63
C LYS A 79 6.62 -9.12 -3.81
N ARG A 80 7.60 -9.35 -2.93
CA ARG A 80 7.63 -10.54 -2.05
C ARG A 80 6.40 -10.62 -1.15
N LYS A 81 5.96 -9.50 -0.61
CA LYS A 81 4.78 -9.43 0.26
C LYS A 81 3.51 -9.77 -0.51
N TYR A 82 3.38 -9.23 -1.71
CA TYR A 82 2.27 -9.52 -2.60
C TYR A 82 2.21 -11.00 -3.00
N GLU A 83 3.33 -11.59 -3.42
CA GLU A 83 3.43 -13.01 -3.76
C GLU A 83 3.02 -13.90 -2.57
N LYS A 84 3.47 -13.58 -1.36
CA LYS A 84 3.07 -14.29 -0.15
C LYS A 84 1.56 -14.23 0.08
N ILE A 85 0.96 -13.06 -0.02
CA ILE A 85 -0.50 -12.89 0.12
C ILE A 85 -1.24 -13.67 -0.97
N GLN A 86 -0.76 -13.66 -2.21
CA GLN A 86 -1.39 -14.39 -3.31
C GLN A 86 -1.32 -15.91 -3.10
N THR A 87 -0.19 -16.46 -2.65
CA THR A 87 -0.06 -17.88 -2.35
C THR A 87 -0.99 -18.31 -1.23
N GLU A 88 -1.06 -17.55 -0.13
CA GLU A 88 -1.99 -17.81 0.98
C GLU A 88 -3.46 -17.77 0.54
N ARG A 89 -3.83 -16.78 -0.28
CA ARG A 89 -5.20 -16.65 -0.80
C ARG A 89 -5.54 -17.77 -1.79
N SER A 90 -4.61 -18.17 -2.65
CA SER A 90 -4.83 -19.26 -3.60
C SER A 90 -5.03 -20.59 -2.87
N TRP A 91 -4.24 -20.84 -1.83
CA TRP A 91 -4.38 -22.02 -0.98
C TRP A 91 -5.74 -22.06 -0.25
N LYS A 92 -6.14 -20.95 0.39
CA LYS A 92 -7.45 -20.84 1.03
C LYS A 92 -8.60 -21.06 0.04
N ARG A 93 -8.48 -20.53 -1.18
CA ARG A 93 -9.48 -20.74 -2.24
C ARG A 93 -9.57 -22.19 -2.69
N LYS A 94 -8.44 -22.91 -2.80
CA LYS A 94 -8.41 -24.34 -3.12
C LYS A 94 -9.09 -25.16 -2.00
N MET A 95 -8.75 -24.89 -0.74
CA MET A 95 -9.36 -25.55 0.41
C MET A 95 -10.90 -25.36 0.44
N TYR A 96 -11.35 -24.12 0.24
CA TYR A 96 -12.78 -23.83 0.22
C TYR A 96 -13.54 -24.54 -0.91
N LYS A 97 -12.94 -24.62 -2.10
CA LYS A 97 -13.51 -25.39 -3.23
C LYS A 97 -13.63 -26.88 -2.89
N HIS A 98 -12.57 -27.45 -2.28
CA HIS A 98 -12.57 -28.86 -1.90
C HIS A 98 -13.65 -29.17 -0.87
N THR A 99 -13.76 -28.38 0.20
CA THR A 99 -14.79 -28.58 1.23
C THR A 99 -16.22 -28.42 0.70
N ARG A 100 -16.43 -27.54 -0.28
CA ARG A 100 -17.73 -27.36 -0.94
C ARG A 100 -18.09 -28.56 -1.82
N SER A 101 -17.12 -29.11 -2.54
CA SER A 101 -17.30 -30.33 -3.35
C SER A 101 -17.67 -31.53 -2.51
N VAL A 102 -16.98 -31.77 -1.38
CA VAL A 102 -17.27 -32.88 -0.46
C VAL A 102 -18.68 -32.77 0.14
N LYS A 103 -19.12 -31.55 0.46
CA LYS A 103 -20.50 -31.34 0.98
C LYS A 103 -21.59 -31.57 -0.07
N SER A 104 -21.31 -31.36 -1.36
CA SER A 104 -22.29 -31.60 -2.42
C SER A 104 -22.47 -33.08 -2.74
N THR A 105 -21.39 -33.88 -2.64
CA THR A 105 -21.47 -35.34 -2.85
C THR A 105 -22.10 -36.10 -1.67
N GLY A 106 -22.03 -35.55 -0.45
CA GLY A 106 -22.65 -36.17 0.73
C GLY A 106 -24.19 -35.99 0.85
N ARG A 107 -24.81 -35.16 -0.02
CA ARG A 107 -26.25 -34.86 0.06
C ARG A 107 -27.13 -35.72 -0.86
N SER A 108 -26.54 -36.59 -1.69
CA SER A 108 -27.25 -37.44 -2.65
C SER A 108 -27.67 -38.82 -2.11
N GLY A 109 -27.57 -39.06 -0.83
CA GLY A 109 -27.86 -40.39 -0.25
C GLY A 109 -28.82 -40.38 0.90
N LYS A 110 -30.06 -39.86 0.74
CA LYS A 110 -31.21 -40.18 1.62
C LYS A 110 -32.54 -39.83 0.91
N THR A 111 -32.98 -40.71 0.05
CA THR A 111 -34.40 -40.82 -0.25
C THR A 111 -34.65 -42.25 -0.67
N THR A 112 -35.07 -43.11 0.24
CA THR A 112 -35.94 -44.26 -0.01
C THR A 112 -36.42 -44.80 1.32
N PHE A 113 -37.69 -44.82 1.38
CA PHE A 113 -38.71 -45.40 2.26
C PHE A 113 -39.36 -44.44 3.21
#